data_acd2bb6cf13c791dfd9c3a5627a1d2a2
#
_entry.id   acd2bb6cf13c791dfd9c3a5627a1d2a2
#
_cell.length_a   1.000
_cell.length_b   1.000
_cell.length_c   1.000
_cell.angle_alpha   90.00
_cell.angle_beta   90.00
_cell.angle_gamma   90.00
#
_symmetry.space_group_name_H-M   'P 1'
#
loop_
_entity.id
_entity.type
_entity.pdbx_description
1 polymer ?
#
loop_
_entity_poly.entity_id
_entity_poly.type
_entity_poly.pdbx_seq_one_letter_code
_entity_poly.pdbx_strand_id
1 'polypeptide(L)'
;MNFNSVDEIIAYALDKEKEAVTFYKEISQNESLEAVKKTFEGFAEEEKKHVSMLENLGSQKEKIAEYQFEWIPDMKRSDYMVDVAYEKGMHYTEILRLAMKREEVALQLYNELAAKAADKPEFVQVFKILSQEEAKHKNILETIYDDYMAEQGD
;
A
#
# COMPACT_ATOMS: atom_id res chain seq x y z
N MET A 1 -0.54 -19.25 1.94
CA MET A 1 -1.91 -18.73 1.74
C MET A 1 -2.57 -19.48 0.58
N ASN A 2 -3.65 -20.18 0.85
CA ASN A 2 -4.37 -20.95 -0.17
C ASN A 2 -5.77 -20.39 -0.34
N PHE A 3 -6.16 -20.14 -1.58
CA PHE A 3 -7.49 -19.65 -1.92
C PHE A 3 -8.23 -20.74 -2.72
N ASN A 4 -9.51 -20.90 -2.44
CA ASN A 4 -10.35 -21.88 -3.11
C ASN A 4 -11.18 -21.27 -4.26
N SER A 5 -11.29 -19.94 -4.29
CA SER A 5 -12.06 -19.23 -5.30
C SER A 5 -11.53 -17.82 -5.52
N VAL A 6 -11.89 -17.23 -6.66
CA VAL A 6 -11.58 -15.84 -6.97
C VAL A 6 -12.26 -14.92 -5.95
N ASP A 7 -13.47 -15.26 -5.51
CA ASP A 7 -14.19 -14.45 -4.53
C ASP A 7 -13.44 -14.38 -3.21
N GLU A 8 -12.80 -15.47 -2.77
CA GLU A 8 -11.96 -15.45 -1.58
C GLU A 8 -10.74 -14.54 -1.76
N ILE A 9 -10.13 -14.54 -2.95
CA ILE A 9 -9.00 -13.68 -3.26
C ILE A 9 -9.40 -12.21 -3.16
N ILE A 10 -10.53 -11.84 -3.78
CA ILE A 10 -11.04 -10.47 -3.75
C ILE A 10 -11.38 -10.04 -2.32
N ALA A 11 -12.07 -10.91 -1.58
CA ALA A 11 -12.44 -10.62 -0.19
C ALA A 11 -11.21 -10.38 0.68
N TYR A 12 -10.18 -11.20 0.53
CA TYR A 12 -8.93 -11.04 1.25
C TYR A 12 -8.25 -9.71 0.92
N ALA A 13 -8.15 -9.40 -0.37
CA ALA A 13 -7.54 -8.15 -0.82
C ALA A 13 -8.33 -6.93 -0.30
N LEU A 14 -9.66 -6.99 -0.35
CA LEU A 14 -10.50 -5.92 0.18
C LEU A 14 -10.26 -5.69 1.67
N ASP A 15 -10.19 -6.77 2.46
CA ASP A 15 -9.91 -6.66 3.88
C ASP A 15 -8.57 -5.97 4.14
N LYS A 16 -7.54 -6.32 3.38
CA LYS A 16 -6.22 -5.72 3.52
C LYS A 16 -6.21 -4.24 3.15
N GLU A 17 -6.91 -3.85 2.10
CA GLU A 17 -7.03 -2.45 1.71
C GLU A 17 -7.80 -1.64 2.75
N LYS A 18 -8.88 -2.19 3.31
CA LYS A 18 -9.64 -1.55 4.38
C LYS A 18 -8.80 -1.39 5.64
N GLU A 19 -7.99 -2.38 5.97
CA GLU A 19 -7.04 -2.28 7.09
C GLU A 19 -6.04 -1.14 6.84
N ALA A 20 -5.55 -0.99 5.61
CA ALA A 20 -4.62 0.07 5.25
C ALA A 20 -5.28 1.45 5.38
N VAL A 21 -6.53 1.62 4.92
CA VAL A 21 -7.29 2.86 5.09
C VAL A 21 -7.36 3.22 6.58
N THR A 22 -7.75 2.27 7.42
CA THR A 22 -7.87 2.46 8.87
C THR A 22 -6.54 2.84 9.48
N PHE A 23 -5.47 2.15 9.11
CA PHE A 23 -4.11 2.40 9.59
C PHE A 23 -3.66 3.85 9.30
N TYR A 24 -3.77 4.29 8.05
CA TYR A 24 -3.34 5.64 7.68
C TYR A 24 -4.24 6.71 8.29
N LYS A 25 -5.53 6.43 8.37
CA LYS A 25 -6.50 7.35 8.98
C LYS A 25 -6.23 7.54 10.47
N GLU A 26 -5.94 6.44 11.17
CA GLU A 26 -5.60 6.47 12.59
C GLU A 26 -4.35 7.31 12.84
N ILE A 27 -3.30 7.13 12.03
CA ILE A 27 -2.09 7.95 12.13
C ILE A 27 -2.43 9.42 11.91
N SER A 28 -3.20 9.73 10.86
CA SER A 28 -3.54 11.12 10.55
C SER A 28 -4.34 11.79 11.67
N GLN A 29 -5.17 11.03 12.39
CA GLN A 29 -5.98 11.54 13.48
C GLN A 29 -5.19 11.71 14.78
N ASN A 30 -4.20 10.85 15.01
CA ASN A 30 -3.46 10.83 16.28
C ASN A 30 -2.23 11.72 16.28
N GLU A 31 -1.66 12.04 15.12
CA GLU A 31 -0.46 12.85 15.04
C GLU A 31 -0.81 14.33 15.09
N SER A 32 0.02 15.13 15.76
CA SER A 32 -0.22 16.55 15.99
C SER A 32 0.37 17.46 14.92
N LEU A 33 1.43 17.02 14.24
CA LEU A 33 2.07 17.84 13.21
C LEU A 33 1.25 17.84 11.93
N GLU A 34 0.91 19.02 11.44
CA GLU A 34 0.03 19.19 10.29
C GLU A 34 0.58 18.51 9.03
N ALA A 35 1.88 18.61 8.78
CA ALA A 35 2.50 17.99 7.62
C ALA A 35 2.38 16.46 7.67
N VAL A 36 2.54 15.86 8.85
CA VAL A 36 2.39 14.42 9.05
C VAL A 36 0.94 14.00 8.82
N LYS A 37 0.00 14.75 9.41
CA LYS A 37 -1.44 14.49 9.23
C LYS A 37 -1.82 14.48 7.77
N LYS A 38 -1.40 15.50 7.01
CA LYS A 38 -1.74 15.62 5.58
C LYS A 38 -1.15 14.50 4.76
N THR A 39 0.09 14.10 5.05
CA THR A 39 0.75 12.99 4.35
C THR A 39 -0.07 11.72 4.49
N PHE A 40 -0.45 11.37 5.70
CA PHE A 40 -1.16 10.12 5.96
C PHE A 40 -2.64 10.18 5.57
N GLU A 41 -3.27 11.37 5.62
CA GLU A 41 -4.60 11.56 5.03
C GLU A 41 -4.57 11.26 3.53
N GLY A 42 -3.51 11.72 2.85
CA GLY A 42 -3.30 11.45 1.43
C GLY A 42 -3.21 9.96 1.13
N PHE A 43 -2.42 9.24 1.91
CA PHE A 43 -2.31 7.78 1.76
C PHE A 43 -3.65 7.08 2.03
N ALA A 44 -4.39 7.52 3.04
CA ALA A 44 -5.71 6.95 3.33
C ALA A 44 -6.65 7.12 2.15
N GLU A 45 -6.66 8.29 1.50
CA GLU A 45 -7.50 8.55 0.32
C GLU A 45 -7.07 7.67 -0.87
N GLU A 46 -5.78 7.45 -1.07
CA GLU A 46 -5.29 6.57 -2.13
C GLU A 46 -5.73 5.12 -1.88
N GLU A 47 -5.64 4.67 -0.63
CA GLU A 47 -6.08 3.31 -0.28
C GLU A 47 -7.59 3.14 -0.47
N LYS A 48 -8.40 4.19 -0.24
CA LYS A 48 -9.85 4.15 -0.55
C LYS A 48 -10.10 3.92 -2.03
N LYS A 49 -9.26 4.47 -2.90
CA LYS A 49 -9.37 4.23 -4.35
C LYS A 49 -9.11 2.76 -4.68
N HIS A 50 -8.16 2.14 -3.98
CA HIS A 50 -7.86 0.71 -4.15
C HIS A 50 -9.05 -0.15 -3.71
N VAL A 51 -9.70 0.22 -2.60
CA VAL A 51 -10.93 -0.45 -2.14
C VAL A 51 -12.00 -0.38 -3.23
N SER A 52 -12.24 0.83 -3.77
CA SER A 52 -13.21 1.02 -4.85
C SER A 52 -12.87 0.21 -6.09
N MET A 53 -11.60 0.15 -6.45
CA MET A 53 -11.13 -0.61 -7.60
C MET A 53 -11.45 -2.10 -7.45
N LEU A 54 -11.18 -2.65 -6.27
CA LEU A 54 -11.47 -4.07 -5.98
C LEU A 54 -12.96 -4.34 -5.95
N GLU A 55 -13.76 -3.45 -5.34
CA GLU A 55 -15.20 -3.59 -5.29
C GLU A 55 -15.85 -3.55 -6.66
N ASN A 56 -15.29 -2.77 -7.58
CA ASN A 56 -15.84 -2.58 -8.92
C ASN A 56 -15.03 -3.29 -10.00
N LEU A 57 -14.34 -4.36 -9.62
CA LEU A 57 -13.40 -5.07 -10.49
C LEU A 57 -13.97 -5.40 -11.87
N GLY A 58 -15.19 -5.87 -11.95
CA GLY A 58 -15.82 -6.23 -13.23
C GLY A 58 -16.26 -5.03 -14.07
N SER A 59 -16.53 -3.87 -13.44
CA SER A 59 -17.08 -2.70 -14.13
C SER A 59 -16.03 -1.68 -14.57
N GLN A 60 -14.76 -1.88 -14.20
CA GLN A 60 -13.68 -0.92 -14.51
C GLN A 60 -12.67 -1.43 -15.52
N LYS A 61 -13.06 -2.40 -16.35
CA LYS A 61 -12.16 -3.02 -17.34
C LYS A 61 -11.50 -2.01 -18.27
N GLU A 62 -12.25 -1.01 -18.76
CA GLU A 62 -11.72 -0.02 -19.68
C GLU A 62 -10.63 0.86 -19.02
N LYS A 63 -10.88 1.31 -17.80
CA LYS A 63 -9.92 2.11 -17.05
C LYS A 63 -8.65 1.31 -16.75
N ILE A 64 -8.81 0.03 -16.44
CA ILE A 64 -7.70 -0.87 -16.17
C ILE A 64 -6.83 -1.03 -17.41
N ALA A 65 -7.47 -1.17 -18.58
CA ALA A 65 -6.77 -1.34 -19.85
C ALA A 65 -5.96 -0.10 -20.25
N GLU A 66 -6.37 1.09 -19.79
CA GLU A 66 -5.68 2.35 -20.06
C GLU A 66 -4.50 2.62 -19.11
N TYR A 67 -4.41 1.87 -18.00
CA TYR A 67 -3.35 2.08 -17.02
C TYR A 67 -1.99 1.72 -17.60
N GLN A 68 -1.03 2.63 -17.42
CA GLN A 68 0.36 2.41 -17.85
C GLN A 68 1.20 1.97 -16.67
N PHE A 69 1.87 0.84 -16.81
CA PHE A 69 2.79 0.35 -15.77
C PHE A 69 4.13 1.06 -15.91
N GLU A 70 4.54 1.66 -14.81
CA GLU A 70 5.84 2.31 -14.69
C GLU A 70 6.77 1.44 -13.86
N TRP A 71 8.05 1.42 -14.22
CA TRP A 71 9.04 0.76 -13.40
C TRP A 71 9.32 1.60 -12.16
N ILE A 72 9.20 0.99 -11.00
CA ILE A 72 9.42 1.64 -9.72
C ILE A 72 10.58 0.93 -9.02
N PRO A 73 11.72 1.59 -8.78
CA PRO A 73 12.85 0.95 -8.13
C PRO A 73 12.52 0.54 -6.70
N ASP A 74 12.96 -0.65 -6.31
CA ASP A 74 12.83 -1.13 -4.95
C ASP A 74 14.05 -0.67 -4.15
N MET A 75 13.83 0.22 -3.20
CA MET A 75 14.90 0.78 -2.36
C MET A 75 15.32 -0.16 -1.23
N LYS A 76 14.57 -1.21 -0.98
CA LYS A 76 14.90 -2.31 -0.04
C LYS A 76 15.14 -1.92 1.42
N ARG A 77 14.84 -0.69 1.81
CA ARG A 77 14.99 -0.26 3.20
C ARG A 77 14.10 -1.06 4.14
N SER A 78 12.94 -1.47 3.64
CA SER A 78 11.99 -2.28 4.40
C SER A 78 12.55 -3.64 4.81
N ASP A 79 13.60 -4.12 4.16
CA ASP A 79 14.25 -5.40 4.51
C ASP A 79 14.83 -5.38 5.93
N TYR A 80 15.07 -4.21 6.47
CA TYR A 80 15.67 -4.02 7.81
C TYR A 80 14.65 -3.56 8.85
N MET A 81 13.35 -3.59 8.53
CA MET A 81 12.30 -3.13 9.43
C MET A 81 11.82 -4.23 10.37
N VAL A 82 11.47 -3.83 11.57
CA VAL A 82 10.87 -4.73 12.57
C VAL A 82 9.35 -4.58 12.50
N ASP A 83 8.62 -5.69 12.52
CA ASP A 83 7.16 -5.67 12.52
C ASP A 83 6.66 -5.24 13.90
N VAL A 84 6.01 -4.09 13.94
CA VAL A 84 5.37 -3.56 15.15
C VAL A 84 4.03 -2.96 14.75
N ALA A 85 3.09 -2.94 15.70
CA ALA A 85 1.80 -2.27 15.50
C ALA A 85 1.95 -0.77 15.76
N TYR A 86 1.15 0.04 15.06
CA TYR A 86 1.12 1.47 15.30
C TYR A 86 0.54 1.73 16.70
N GLU A 87 1.21 2.64 17.43
CA GLU A 87 0.74 3.14 18.71
C GLU A 87 0.87 4.65 18.72
N LYS A 88 -0.11 5.33 19.31
CA LYS A 88 -0.08 6.78 19.48
C LYS A 88 1.16 7.17 20.27
N GLY A 89 1.88 8.16 19.78
CA GLY A 89 3.12 8.63 20.43
C GLY A 89 4.40 8.03 19.85
N MET A 90 4.29 7.12 18.90
CA MET A 90 5.47 6.58 18.20
C MET A 90 6.24 7.69 17.53
N HIS A 91 7.56 7.56 17.50
CA HIS A 91 8.44 8.48 16.79
C HIS A 91 8.14 8.44 15.29
N TYR A 92 8.28 9.58 14.63
CA TYR A 92 7.98 9.70 13.20
C TYR A 92 8.74 8.68 12.35
N THR A 93 10.02 8.43 12.66
CA THR A 93 10.81 7.43 11.93
C THR A 93 10.25 6.03 12.08
N GLU A 94 9.72 5.69 13.25
CA GLU A 94 9.09 4.40 13.49
C GLU A 94 7.79 4.27 12.71
N ILE A 95 7.00 5.35 12.64
CA ILE A 95 5.77 5.39 11.83
C ILE A 95 6.10 5.15 10.37
N LEU A 96 7.12 5.84 9.85
CA LEU A 96 7.55 5.68 8.45
C LEU A 96 8.02 4.26 8.16
N ARG A 97 8.80 3.66 9.06
CA ARG A 97 9.25 2.27 8.92
C ARG A 97 8.08 1.30 8.89
N LEU A 98 7.13 1.50 9.78
CA LEU A 98 5.94 0.66 9.84
C LEU A 98 5.13 0.79 8.55
N ALA A 99 4.92 2.02 8.07
CA ALA A 99 4.21 2.26 6.82
C ALA A 99 4.93 1.59 5.63
N MET A 100 6.25 1.73 5.54
CA MET A 100 7.03 1.09 4.48
C MET A 100 6.89 -0.42 4.52
N LYS A 101 6.89 -1.01 5.72
CA LYS A 101 6.73 -2.46 5.87
C LYS A 101 5.35 -2.92 5.41
N ARG A 102 4.29 -2.16 5.74
CA ARG A 102 2.95 -2.48 5.29
C ARG A 102 2.83 -2.42 3.78
N GLU A 103 3.44 -1.41 3.14
CA GLU A 103 3.46 -1.30 1.68
C GLU A 103 4.23 -2.46 1.04
N GLU A 104 5.34 -2.86 1.63
CA GLU A 104 6.12 -4.01 1.16
C GLU A 104 5.30 -5.29 1.21
N VAL A 105 4.61 -5.53 2.30
CA VAL A 105 3.74 -6.71 2.46
C VAL A 105 2.60 -6.67 1.44
N ALA A 106 1.98 -5.50 1.24
CA ALA A 106 0.91 -5.35 0.25
C ALA A 106 1.41 -5.60 -1.17
N LEU A 107 2.58 -5.07 -1.50
CA LEU A 107 3.23 -5.28 -2.80
C LEU A 107 3.43 -6.78 -3.06
N GLN A 108 3.97 -7.50 -2.09
CA GLN A 108 4.18 -8.94 -2.18
C GLN A 108 2.86 -9.69 -2.34
N LEU A 109 1.83 -9.27 -1.59
CA LEU A 109 0.50 -9.86 -1.66
C LEU A 109 -0.05 -9.77 -3.08
N TYR A 110 -0.02 -8.57 -3.67
CA TYR A 110 -0.60 -8.38 -5.02
C TYR A 110 0.19 -9.11 -6.10
N ASN A 111 1.52 -9.20 -5.96
CA ASN A 111 2.33 -10.00 -6.87
C ASN A 111 1.96 -11.48 -6.80
N GLU A 112 1.75 -11.98 -5.60
CA GLU A 112 1.34 -13.36 -5.37
C GLU A 112 -0.07 -13.64 -5.90
N LEU A 113 -1.00 -12.70 -5.68
CA LEU A 113 -2.37 -12.83 -6.18
C LEU A 113 -2.42 -12.76 -7.71
N ALA A 114 -1.61 -11.92 -8.33
CA ALA A 114 -1.51 -11.87 -9.78
C ALA A 114 -1.05 -13.22 -10.34
N ALA A 115 -0.09 -13.87 -9.69
CA ALA A 115 0.40 -15.18 -10.10
C ALA A 115 -0.69 -16.25 -9.94
N LYS A 116 -1.45 -16.21 -8.85
CA LYS A 116 -2.52 -17.19 -8.56
C LYS A 116 -3.73 -17.03 -9.51
N ALA A 117 -3.98 -15.80 -9.97
CA ALA A 117 -5.11 -15.50 -10.86
C ALA A 117 -4.72 -15.51 -12.34
N ALA A 118 -3.63 -16.19 -12.71
CA ALA A 118 -3.05 -16.16 -14.06
C ALA A 118 -4.02 -16.57 -15.18
N ASP A 119 -5.04 -17.38 -14.88
CA ASP A 119 -6.06 -17.79 -15.83
C ASP A 119 -7.19 -16.76 -16.03
N LYS A 120 -7.15 -15.65 -15.31
CA LYS A 120 -8.17 -14.59 -15.34
C LYS A 120 -7.50 -13.25 -15.67
N PRO A 121 -7.35 -12.90 -16.96
CA PRO A 121 -6.60 -11.70 -17.35
C PRO A 121 -7.05 -10.40 -16.68
N GLU A 122 -8.35 -10.19 -16.49
CA GLU A 122 -8.85 -8.98 -15.85
C GLU A 122 -8.41 -8.88 -14.37
N PHE A 123 -8.33 -10.00 -13.67
CA PHE A 123 -7.87 -10.02 -12.27
C PHE A 123 -6.37 -9.81 -12.18
N VAL A 124 -5.62 -10.43 -13.08
CA VAL A 124 -4.17 -10.21 -13.18
C VAL A 124 -3.88 -8.73 -13.37
N GLN A 125 -4.61 -8.08 -14.26
CA GLN A 125 -4.44 -6.67 -14.57
C GLN A 125 -4.65 -5.80 -13.32
N VAL A 126 -5.75 -6.04 -12.59
CA VAL A 126 -6.05 -5.29 -11.36
C VAL A 126 -4.95 -5.49 -10.32
N PHE A 127 -4.54 -6.74 -10.08
CA PHE A 127 -3.52 -7.01 -9.06
C PHE A 127 -2.17 -6.42 -9.45
N LYS A 128 -1.83 -6.38 -10.73
CA LYS A 128 -0.61 -5.72 -11.20
C LYS A 128 -0.68 -4.21 -11.01
N ILE A 129 -1.82 -3.59 -11.26
CA ILE A 129 -2.02 -2.16 -11.03
C ILE A 129 -1.86 -1.85 -9.54
N LEU A 130 -2.51 -2.64 -8.68
CA LEU A 130 -2.41 -2.46 -7.24
C LEU A 130 -0.97 -2.65 -6.75
N SER A 131 -0.28 -3.66 -7.26
CA SER A 131 1.14 -3.88 -6.96
C SER A 131 1.97 -2.64 -7.30
N GLN A 132 1.73 -2.06 -8.49
CA GLN A 132 2.42 -0.86 -8.95
C GLN A 132 2.13 0.33 -8.02
N GLU A 133 0.87 0.51 -7.62
CA GLU A 133 0.49 1.61 -6.73
C GLU A 133 1.12 1.47 -5.34
N GLU A 134 1.16 0.24 -4.80
CA GLU A 134 1.80 -0.01 -3.51
C GLU A 134 3.32 0.23 -3.59
N ALA A 135 3.94 -0.12 -4.71
CA ALA A 135 5.35 0.18 -4.95
C ALA A 135 5.61 1.69 -4.97
N LYS A 136 4.70 2.47 -5.56
CA LYS A 136 4.79 3.93 -5.57
C LYS A 136 4.71 4.49 -4.15
N HIS A 137 3.76 4.00 -3.35
CA HIS A 137 3.60 4.43 -1.96
C HIS A 137 4.86 4.12 -1.14
N LYS A 138 5.39 2.92 -1.28
CA LYS A 138 6.63 2.52 -0.62
C LYS A 138 7.78 3.46 -0.98
N ASN A 139 7.93 3.75 -2.28
CA ASN A 139 8.98 4.63 -2.76
C ASN A 139 8.85 6.05 -2.21
N ILE A 140 7.61 6.58 -2.16
CA ILE A 140 7.34 7.90 -1.57
C ILE A 140 7.72 7.91 -0.09
N LEU A 141 7.31 6.88 0.65
CA LEU A 141 7.62 6.77 2.08
C LEU A 141 9.13 6.68 2.34
N GLU A 142 9.83 5.93 1.52
CA GLU A 142 11.29 5.81 1.65
C GLU A 142 11.99 7.13 1.34
N THR A 143 11.48 7.90 0.38
CA THR A 143 12.00 9.24 0.08
C THR A 143 11.78 10.18 1.27
N ILE A 144 10.58 10.16 1.85
CA ILE A 144 10.26 10.96 3.04
C ILE A 144 11.20 10.58 4.19
N TYR A 145 11.41 9.28 4.40
CA TYR A 145 12.31 8.77 5.44
C TYR A 145 13.74 9.26 5.22
N ASP A 146 14.25 9.15 4.00
CA ASP A 146 15.60 9.58 3.67
C ASP A 146 15.77 11.07 3.88
N ASP A 147 14.81 11.88 3.45
CA ASP A 147 14.86 13.34 3.62
C ASP A 147 14.83 13.73 5.10
N TYR A 148 13.96 13.06 5.86
CA TYR A 148 13.87 13.31 7.30
C TYR A 148 15.19 12.95 8.01
N MET A 149 15.75 11.79 7.69
CA MET A 149 17.01 11.36 8.31
C MET A 149 18.19 12.26 7.93
N ALA A 150 18.20 12.78 6.72
CA ALA A 150 19.23 13.71 6.27
C ALA A 150 19.18 15.02 7.09
N GLU A 151 17.98 15.50 7.45
CA GLU A 151 17.82 16.70 8.28
C GLU A 151 18.23 16.45 9.73
N GLN A 152 18.02 15.22 10.24
CA GLN A 152 18.29 14.87 11.65
C GLN A 152 19.69 14.29 11.88
N GLY A 153 20.28 13.73 10.84
CA GLY A 153 21.50 12.94 10.94
C GLY A 153 22.78 13.73 11.13
N ASP A 154 22.74 15.04 11.00
CA ASP A 154 23.93 15.89 11.14
C ASP A 154 23.94 16.62 12.49
#